data_f4d0dc75b152732820ed0cf0156bb763
#
_entry.id   f4d0dc75b152732820ed0cf0156bb763
#
_cell.length_a   1.000
_cell.length_b   1.000
_cell.length_c   1.000
_cell.angle_alpha   90.00
_cell.angle_beta   90.00
_cell.angle_gamma   90.00
#
_symmetry.space_group_name_H-M   'P 1'
#
loop_
_entity.id
_entity.type
_entity.pdbx_description
1 polymer ?
#
loop_
_entity_poly.entity_id
_entity_poly.type
_entity_poly.pdbx_seq_one_letter_code
_entity_poly.pdbx_strand_id
1 'polypeptide(L)'
;MNGKKLKRLLLVAMLVGASLPMTAQVQWTTVEKMGSIDTKENNKLGFIDFYTSWCGWCRQLDNTTFANDTVARILNKYYHAAKFDAESKDNVKWKGDVFKNPDLTKKTIHSFTKHIIIGKISYPTTVVLDKQMNVINVLPGYFPPKDFVMVLWYFVNDNYKKYPFEDFRDVFESQLRPKMNKLLGYK
;
A
#
# COMPACT_ATOMS: atom_id res chain seq x y z
N MET A 1 -11.08 -57.81 2.21
CA MET A 1 -10.61 -56.47 2.66
C MET A 1 -11.82 -55.79 3.31
N ASN A 2 -11.82 -55.59 4.64
CA ASN A 2 -13.01 -55.18 5.40
C ASN A 2 -13.42 -53.76 5.08
N GLY A 3 -14.69 -53.52 4.73
CA GLY A 3 -15.25 -52.22 4.34
C GLY A 3 -15.03 -51.06 5.33
N LYS A 4 -14.71 -51.37 6.59
CA LYS A 4 -14.29 -50.40 7.61
C LYS A 4 -12.89 -49.80 7.38
N LYS A 5 -11.96 -50.59 6.80
CA LYS A 5 -10.61 -50.12 6.42
C LYS A 5 -10.66 -49.21 5.18
N LEU A 6 -11.54 -49.52 4.22
CA LEU A 6 -11.71 -48.72 3.01
C LEU A 6 -12.34 -47.37 3.33
N LYS A 7 -13.35 -47.30 4.23
CA LYS A 7 -13.94 -46.04 4.68
C LYS A 7 -12.96 -45.15 5.46
N ARG A 8 -12.04 -45.73 6.24
CA ARG A 8 -10.97 -44.96 6.93
C ARG A 8 -9.91 -44.41 5.97
N LEU A 9 -9.55 -45.16 4.90
CA LEU A 9 -8.64 -44.65 3.86
C LEU A 9 -9.27 -43.48 3.06
N LEU A 10 -10.57 -43.55 2.76
CA LEU A 10 -11.27 -42.45 2.04
C LEU A 10 -11.43 -41.19 2.89
N LEU A 11 -11.58 -41.33 4.23
CA LEU A 11 -11.66 -40.19 5.15
C LEU A 11 -10.31 -39.48 5.36
N VAL A 12 -9.18 -40.23 5.28
CA VAL A 12 -7.84 -39.64 5.39
C VAL A 12 -7.42 -38.94 4.10
N ALA A 13 -7.91 -39.39 2.93
CA ALA A 13 -7.62 -38.75 1.64
C ALA A 13 -8.35 -37.38 1.44
N MET A 14 -9.42 -37.09 2.19
CA MET A 14 -10.14 -35.80 2.11
C MET A 14 -9.51 -34.67 2.95
N LEU A 15 -8.48 -34.95 3.75
CA LEU A 15 -7.83 -33.95 4.62
C LEU A 15 -6.51 -33.40 4.07
N VAL A 16 -6.10 -33.82 2.87
CA VAL A 16 -5.04 -33.12 2.13
C VAL A 16 -5.70 -31.93 1.44
N GLY A 17 -6.13 -30.95 2.22
CA GLY A 17 -6.54 -29.65 1.71
C GLY A 17 -5.38 -29.05 0.95
N ALA A 18 -5.48 -28.97 -0.38
CA ALA A 18 -4.56 -28.23 -1.21
C ALA A 18 -4.50 -26.79 -0.66
N SER A 19 -3.48 -26.48 0.12
CA SER A 19 -3.16 -25.10 0.50
C SER A 19 -2.76 -24.38 -0.78
N LEU A 20 -3.74 -23.80 -1.46
CA LEU A 20 -3.47 -22.87 -2.56
C LEU A 20 -2.58 -21.76 -2.01
N PRO A 21 -1.52 -21.37 -2.70
CA PRO A 21 -0.72 -20.25 -2.28
C PRO A 21 -1.64 -19.01 -2.21
N MET A 22 -1.95 -18.57 -1.00
CA MET A 22 -2.67 -17.31 -0.79
C MET A 22 -1.73 -16.17 -1.17
N THR A 23 -1.95 -15.58 -2.35
CA THR A 23 -1.29 -14.31 -2.71
C THR A 23 -1.80 -13.22 -1.78
N ALA A 24 -0.89 -12.44 -1.21
CA ALA A 24 -1.29 -11.32 -0.38
C ALA A 24 -1.95 -10.24 -1.25
N GLN A 25 -3.07 -9.69 -0.75
CA GLN A 25 -3.69 -8.50 -1.33
C GLN A 25 -3.48 -7.32 -0.39
N VAL A 26 -3.39 -6.11 -0.94
CA VAL A 26 -3.27 -4.89 -0.12
C VAL A 26 -4.55 -4.70 0.70
N GLN A 27 -4.40 -4.56 2.00
CA GLN A 27 -5.50 -4.28 2.93
C GLN A 27 -5.72 -2.77 3.00
N TRP A 28 -6.57 -2.28 2.11
CA TRP A 28 -6.90 -0.87 2.02
C TRP A 28 -7.79 -0.42 3.18
N THR A 29 -7.43 0.70 3.79
CA THR A 29 -8.29 1.44 4.73
C THR A 29 -8.81 2.73 4.08
N THR A 30 -9.54 3.55 4.81
CA THR A 30 -9.95 4.89 4.36
C THR A 30 -9.01 5.97 4.90
N VAL A 31 -8.95 7.11 4.22
CA VAL A 31 -8.13 8.24 4.67
C VAL A 31 -8.63 8.78 6.02
N GLU A 32 -9.94 8.72 6.29
CA GLU A 32 -10.52 9.14 7.57
C GLU A 32 -10.04 8.25 8.72
N LYS A 33 -10.05 6.92 8.53
CA LYS A 33 -9.54 5.98 9.51
C LYS A 33 -8.05 6.22 9.76
N MET A 34 -7.28 6.46 8.70
CA MET A 34 -5.86 6.78 8.81
C MET A 34 -5.64 8.10 9.56
N GLY A 35 -6.41 9.16 9.26
CA GLY A 35 -6.32 10.47 9.92
C GLY A 35 -6.76 10.46 11.38
N SER A 36 -7.45 9.40 11.85
CA SER A 36 -7.90 9.23 13.24
C SER A 36 -7.02 8.31 14.08
N ILE A 37 -5.91 7.79 13.52
CA ILE A 37 -4.99 6.91 14.27
C ILE A 37 -4.36 7.67 15.44
N ASP A 38 -4.33 7.03 16.63
CA ASP A 38 -3.53 7.55 17.74
C ASP A 38 -2.04 7.43 17.40
N THR A 39 -1.45 8.58 17.12
CA THR A 39 -0.07 8.66 16.66
C THR A 39 0.96 8.34 17.75
N LYS A 40 0.55 8.31 19.03
CA LYS A 40 1.44 7.94 20.15
C LYS A 40 1.74 6.44 20.17
N GLU A 41 0.76 5.63 19.76
CA GLU A 41 0.89 4.16 19.73
C GLU A 41 1.16 3.62 18.31
N ASN A 42 1.09 4.48 17.30
CA ASN A 42 1.27 4.07 15.92
C ASN A 42 2.73 3.75 15.58
N ASN A 43 2.97 2.56 15.06
CA ASN A 43 4.28 2.10 14.62
C ASN A 43 4.42 1.90 13.11
N LYS A 44 3.35 2.14 12.34
CA LYS A 44 3.32 2.04 10.88
C LYS A 44 3.37 3.41 10.21
N LEU A 45 3.94 3.43 9.02
CA LEU A 45 3.89 4.57 8.11
C LEU A 45 2.50 4.72 7.50
N GLY A 46 2.18 5.89 6.94
CA GLY A 46 1.00 6.08 6.11
C GLY A 46 1.35 5.94 4.63
N PHE A 47 0.39 5.47 3.84
CA PHE A 47 0.49 5.38 2.39
C PHE A 47 -0.87 5.74 1.78
N ILE A 48 -0.91 6.72 0.87
CA ILE A 48 -2.13 7.10 0.16
C ILE A 48 -1.89 7.02 -1.35
N ASP A 49 -2.72 6.25 -2.05
CA ASP A 49 -2.81 6.26 -3.51
C ASP A 49 -3.91 7.21 -3.96
N PHE A 50 -3.52 8.31 -4.62
CA PHE A 50 -4.43 9.27 -5.23
C PHE A 50 -4.67 8.89 -6.68
N TYR A 51 -5.93 8.62 -7.02
CA TYR A 51 -6.37 8.20 -8.34
C TYR A 51 -7.58 9.00 -8.82
N THR A 52 -8.00 8.78 -10.06
CA THR A 52 -9.28 9.22 -10.60
C THR A 52 -9.91 8.08 -11.41
N SER A 53 -11.23 8.09 -11.55
CA SER A 53 -11.97 7.03 -12.26
C SER A 53 -11.59 6.88 -13.74
N TRP A 54 -11.12 7.95 -14.39
CA TRP A 54 -10.71 7.96 -15.80
C TRP A 54 -9.22 7.65 -16.03
N CYS A 55 -8.42 7.51 -14.95
CA CYS A 55 -6.97 7.36 -15.02
C CYS A 55 -6.56 5.94 -15.48
N GLY A 56 -6.07 5.80 -16.70
CA GLY A 56 -5.59 4.53 -17.25
C GLY A 56 -4.36 3.97 -16.51
N TRP A 57 -3.40 4.84 -16.18
CA TRP A 57 -2.20 4.46 -15.43
C TRP A 57 -2.49 4.05 -13.97
N CYS A 58 -3.55 4.60 -13.36
CA CYS A 58 -3.99 4.15 -12.04
C CYS A 58 -4.50 2.71 -12.08
N ARG A 59 -5.32 2.36 -13.10
CA ARG A 59 -5.75 0.97 -13.32
C ARG A 59 -4.57 0.04 -13.58
N GLN A 60 -3.55 0.50 -14.33
CA GLN A 60 -2.32 -0.26 -14.53
C GLN A 60 -1.58 -0.50 -13.21
N LEU A 61 -1.46 0.52 -12.36
CA LEU A 61 -0.84 0.42 -11.03
C LEU A 61 -1.57 -0.61 -10.16
N ASP A 62 -2.91 -0.58 -10.15
CA ASP A 62 -3.75 -1.54 -9.43
C ASP A 62 -3.51 -2.98 -9.90
N ASN A 63 -3.57 -3.19 -11.22
CA ASN A 63 -3.52 -4.52 -11.82
C ASN A 63 -2.12 -5.16 -11.80
N THR A 64 -1.06 -4.38 -11.63
CA THR A 64 0.32 -4.88 -11.64
C THR A 64 1.02 -4.70 -10.31
N THR A 65 1.15 -3.48 -9.85
CA THR A 65 1.98 -3.14 -8.69
C THR A 65 1.30 -3.48 -7.39
N PHE A 66 0.05 -3.06 -7.19
CA PHE A 66 -0.70 -3.40 -5.98
C PHE A 66 -1.19 -4.85 -5.95
N ALA A 67 -1.29 -5.51 -7.10
CA ALA A 67 -1.55 -6.94 -7.20
C ALA A 67 -0.31 -7.81 -6.93
N ASN A 68 0.89 -7.22 -6.85
CA ASN A 68 2.12 -7.95 -6.58
C ASN A 68 2.22 -8.37 -5.11
N ASP A 69 2.45 -9.67 -4.86
CA ASP A 69 2.48 -10.26 -3.51
C ASP A 69 3.50 -9.57 -2.58
N THR A 70 4.70 -9.26 -3.08
CA THR A 70 5.74 -8.59 -2.28
C THR A 70 5.34 -7.16 -1.90
N VAL A 71 4.79 -6.39 -2.84
CA VAL A 71 4.27 -5.04 -2.59
C VAL A 71 3.16 -5.08 -1.55
N ALA A 72 2.19 -6.00 -1.71
CA ALA A 72 1.09 -6.16 -0.77
C ALA A 72 1.56 -6.53 0.63
N ARG A 73 2.52 -7.45 0.76
CA ARG A 73 3.11 -7.82 2.07
C ARG A 73 3.83 -6.65 2.74
N ILE A 74 4.57 -5.83 1.99
CA ILE A 74 5.24 -4.64 2.53
C ILE A 74 4.20 -3.63 3.01
N LEU A 75 3.21 -3.29 2.18
CA LEU A 75 2.16 -2.35 2.54
C LEU A 75 1.39 -2.82 3.76
N ASN A 76 0.94 -4.07 3.80
CA ASN A 76 0.18 -4.62 4.92
C ASN A 76 0.98 -4.65 6.23
N LYS A 77 2.28 -4.91 6.16
CA LYS A 77 3.11 -5.05 7.35
C LYS A 77 3.58 -3.72 7.91
N TYR A 78 3.98 -2.79 7.04
CA TYR A 78 4.69 -1.58 7.45
C TYR A 78 3.90 -0.28 7.27
N TYR A 79 2.74 -0.35 6.59
CA TYR A 79 1.95 0.84 6.28
C TYR A 79 0.48 0.67 6.67
N HIS A 80 -0.17 1.79 6.95
CA HIS A 80 -1.60 1.96 6.80
C HIS A 80 -1.84 2.46 5.38
N ALA A 81 -2.39 1.60 4.52
CA ALA A 81 -2.56 1.92 3.11
C ALA A 81 -4.00 2.35 2.83
N ALA A 82 -4.19 3.52 2.22
CA ALA A 82 -5.49 4.03 1.79
C ALA A 82 -5.46 4.39 0.30
N LYS A 83 -6.64 4.33 -0.33
CA LYS A 83 -6.89 4.88 -1.67
C LYS A 83 -7.84 6.07 -1.55
N PHE A 84 -7.62 7.09 -2.38
CA PHE A 84 -8.49 8.25 -2.42
C PHE A 84 -8.76 8.71 -3.86
N ASP A 85 -10.05 8.75 -4.23
CA ASP A 85 -10.44 9.37 -5.50
C ASP A 85 -10.26 10.89 -5.37
N ALA A 86 -9.31 11.42 -6.11
CA ALA A 86 -8.96 12.84 -6.06
C ALA A 86 -10.09 13.77 -6.54
N GLU A 87 -11.13 13.23 -7.18
CA GLU A 87 -12.35 13.93 -7.60
C GLU A 87 -13.59 13.53 -6.77
N SER A 88 -13.39 12.80 -5.64
CA SER A 88 -14.48 12.38 -4.74
C SER A 88 -15.43 13.54 -4.41
N LYS A 89 -16.71 13.21 -4.29
CA LYS A 89 -17.77 14.16 -3.88
C LYS A 89 -18.06 14.11 -2.38
N ASP A 90 -17.54 13.11 -1.69
CA ASP A 90 -17.75 12.90 -0.26
C ASP A 90 -16.88 13.86 0.57
N ASN A 91 -17.38 14.26 1.71
CA ASN A 91 -16.57 15.00 2.67
C ASN A 91 -15.56 14.05 3.32
N VAL A 92 -14.34 14.53 3.55
CA VAL A 92 -13.25 13.79 4.18
C VAL A 92 -12.88 14.44 5.51
N LYS A 93 -12.85 13.64 6.59
CA LYS A 93 -12.30 14.07 7.88
C LYS A 93 -10.87 13.57 8.02
N TRP A 94 -9.93 14.50 8.19
CA TRP A 94 -8.52 14.22 8.36
C TRP A 94 -7.92 15.01 9.51
N LYS A 95 -7.37 14.35 10.52
CA LYS A 95 -6.75 14.97 11.71
C LYS A 95 -7.63 16.04 12.37
N GLY A 96 -8.95 15.83 12.37
CA GLY A 96 -9.91 16.76 12.96
C GLY A 96 -10.53 17.76 12.00
N ASP A 97 -9.88 18.07 10.89
CA ASP A 97 -10.39 18.98 9.85
C ASP A 97 -11.30 18.26 8.87
N VAL A 98 -12.25 19.03 8.28
CA VAL A 98 -13.16 18.53 7.24
C VAL A 98 -12.84 19.15 5.91
N PHE A 99 -12.49 18.31 4.95
CA PHE A 99 -12.22 18.69 3.56
C PHE A 99 -13.41 18.36 2.68
N LYS A 100 -13.66 19.20 1.67
CA LYS A 100 -14.81 19.07 0.76
C LYS A 100 -14.37 19.22 -0.68
N ASN A 101 -15.16 18.64 -1.60
CA ASN A 101 -15.01 18.99 -3.00
C ASN A 101 -15.56 20.40 -3.25
N PRO A 102 -14.82 21.30 -3.93
CA PRO A 102 -15.25 22.68 -4.12
C PRO A 102 -16.44 22.83 -5.07
N ASP A 103 -16.68 21.87 -5.95
CA ASP A 103 -17.80 21.85 -6.90
C ASP A 103 -18.30 20.43 -7.14
N LEU A 104 -19.49 20.13 -6.63
CA LEU A 104 -20.10 18.80 -6.75
C LEU A 104 -20.66 18.51 -8.14
N THR A 105 -20.81 19.53 -8.98
CA THR A 105 -21.40 19.41 -10.34
C THR A 105 -20.36 19.11 -11.42
N LYS A 106 -19.07 19.35 -11.13
CA LYS A 106 -17.95 19.17 -12.06
C LYS A 106 -16.93 18.16 -11.55
N LYS A 107 -16.06 17.72 -12.44
CA LYS A 107 -14.85 16.97 -12.08
C LYS A 107 -13.80 17.95 -11.57
N THR A 108 -13.81 18.17 -10.26
CA THR A 108 -12.89 19.10 -9.60
C THR A 108 -12.03 18.35 -8.59
N ILE A 109 -10.79 18.80 -8.43
CA ILE A 109 -9.87 18.22 -7.46
C ILE A 109 -10.36 18.56 -6.06
N HIS A 110 -10.55 17.50 -5.25
CA HIS A 110 -10.97 17.57 -3.86
C HIS A 110 -9.95 18.38 -3.02
N SER A 111 -10.44 19.18 -2.05
CA SER A 111 -9.56 20.00 -1.22
C SER A 111 -8.55 19.16 -0.38
N PHE A 112 -8.92 17.94 0.01
CA PHE A 112 -8.00 17.01 0.67
C PHE A 112 -6.80 16.65 -0.21
N THR A 113 -7.01 16.37 -1.50
CA THR A 113 -5.92 16.12 -2.45
C THR A 113 -4.94 17.30 -2.50
N LYS A 114 -5.46 18.54 -2.59
CA LYS A 114 -4.63 19.76 -2.59
C LYS A 114 -3.94 20.02 -1.26
N HIS A 115 -4.51 19.56 -0.14
CA HIS A 115 -3.89 19.65 1.18
C HIS A 115 -2.69 18.71 1.32
N ILE A 116 -2.79 17.50 0.78
CA ILE A 116 -1.73 16.49 0.88
C ILE A 116 -0.67 16.69 -0.22
N ILE A 117 -1.10 16.97 -1.47
CA ILE A 117 -0.19 17.11 -2.61
C ILE A 117 -0.02 18.61 -2.90
N ILE A 118 1.12 19.16 -2.49
CA ILE A 118 1.48 20.54 -2.75
C ILE A 118 2.18 20.63 -4.12
N GLY A 119 1.70 21.53 -4.99
CA GLY A 119 2.26 21.76 -6.32
C GLY A 119 1.49 21.08 -7.44
N LYS A 120 2.19 20.57 -8.46
CA LYS A 120 1.57 19.96 -9.65
C LYS A 120 0.96 18.59 -9.31
N ILE A 121 -0.35 18.46 -9.54
CA ILE A 121 -1.09 17.20 -9.33
C ILE A 121 -1.16 16.43 -10.64
N SER A 122 -0.83 15.16 -10.60
CA SER A 122 -0.96 14.18 -11.69
C SER A 122 -1.44 12.85 -11.14
N TYR A 123 -1.86 11.91 -12.00
CA TYR A 123 -2.35 10.61 -11.55
C TYR A 123 -1.74 9.45 -12.36
N PRO A 124 -1.42 8.31 -11.68
CA PRO A 124 -1.48 8.14 -10.24
C PRO A 124 -0.45 9.00 -9.51
N THR A 125 -0.70 9.33 -8.26
CA THR A 125 0.30 9.86 -7.34
C THR A 125 0.16 9.13 -6.02
N THR A 126 1.25 8.50 -5.56
CA THR A 126 1.29 7.89 -4.23
C THR A 126 2.02 8.80 -3.25
N VAL A 127 1.56 8.84 -2.01
CA VAL A 127 2.12 9.68 -0.95
C VAL A 127 2.50 8.82 0.23
N VAL A 128 3.72 9.00 0.71
CA VAL A 128 4.23 8.35 1.92
C VAL A 128 4.18 9.34 3.08
N LEU A 129 3.66 8.87 4.21
CA LEU A 129 3.51 9.64 5.44
C LEU A 129 4.33 8.98 6.55
N ASP A 130 4.82 9.80 7.48
CA ASP A 130 5.47 9.31 8.69
C ASP A 130 4.46 8.65 9.66
N LYS A 131 4.95 8.17 10.81
CA LYS A 131 4.10 7.56 11.84
C LYS A 131 3.14 8.54 12.50
N GLN A 132 3.38 9.83 12.36
CA GLN A 132 2.51 10.93 12.80
C GLN A 132 1.54 11.41 11.70
N MET A 133 1.52 10.68 10.56
CA MET A 133 0.69 11.02 9.39
C MET A 133 1.02 12.40 8.80
N ASN A 134 2.30 12.81 8.83
CA ASN A 134 2.81 13.95 8.08
C ASN A 134 3.44 13.47 6.78
N VAL A 135 3.32 14.25 5.71
CA VAL A 135 3.87 13.91 4.40
C VAL A 135 5.39 13.85 4.46
N ILE A 136 5.97 12.69 4.08
CA ILE A 136 7.42 12.51 3.89
C ILE A 136 7.77 12.75 2.42
N ASN A 137 7.01 12.12 1.51
CA ASN A 137 7.31 12.19 0.08
C ASN A 137 6.05 12.04 -0.77
N VAL A 138 6.06 12.69 -1.93
CA VAL A 138 5.05 12.62 -2.97
C VAL A 138 5.68 11.99 -4.21
N LEU A 139 5.13 10.89 -4.68
CA LEU A 139 5.66 10.04 -5.74
C LEU A 139 4.69 10.04 -6.94
N PRO A 140 4.85 10.96 -7.89
CA PRO A 140 3.97 11.02 -9.06
C PRO A 140 4.31 9.94 -10.08
N GLY A 141 3.29 9.39 -10.73
CA GLY A 141 3.40 8.47 -11.83
C GLY A 141 3.33 7.00 -11.45
N TYR A 142 3.44 6.16 -12.48
CA TYR A 142 3.41 4.71 -12.38
C TYR A 142 4.80 4.17 -12.04
N PHE A 143 4.85 3.27 -11.08
CA PHE A 143 6.04 2.49 -10.71
C PHE A 143 5.78 1.01 -10.93
N PRO A 144 6.60 0.28 -11.71
CA PRO A 144 6.49 -1.17 -11.83
C PRO A 144 6.81 -1.87 -10.50
N PRO A 145 6.30 -3.10 -10.26
CA PRO A 145 6.41 -3.77 -8.95
C PRO A 145 7.83 -3.85 -8.40
N LYS A 146 8.81 -4.18 -9.25
CA LYS A 146 10.23 -4.32 -8.83
C LYS A 146 10.79 -3.03 -8.24
N ASP A 147 10.53 -1.92 -8.92
CA ASP A 147 11.03 -0.61 -8.48
C ASP A 147 10.25 -0.12 -7.26
N PHE A 148 8.94 -0.39 -7.22
CA PHE A 148 8.09 0.03 -6.12
C PHE A 148 8.43 -0.68 -4.80
N VAL A 149 8.82 -1.96 -4.84
CA VAL A 149 9.34 -2.68 -3.67
C VAL A 149 10.52 -1.94 -3.04
N MET A 150 11.48 -1.49 -3.87
CA MET A 150 12.63 -0.72 -3.39
C MET A 150 12.20 0.64 -2.83
N VAL A 151 11.32 1.35 -3.53
CA VAL A 151 10.78 2.66 -3.08
C VAL A 151 10.09 2.53 -1.73
N LEU A 152 9.19 1.55 -1.55
CA LEU A 152 8.54 1.33 -0.26
C LEU A 152 9.56 1.00 0.84
N TRP A 153 10.55 0.15 0.54
CA TRP A 153 11.56 -0.24 1.52
C TRP A 153 12.49 0.91 1.92
N TYR A 154 12.64 1.92 1.04
CA TYR A 154 13.40 3.13 1.33
C TYR A 154 12.87 3.89 2.54
N PHE A 155 11.56 3.88 2.76
CA PHE A 155 10.94 4.54 3.92
C PHE A 155 10.88 3.64 5.16
N VAL A 156 10.89 2.30 5.00
CA VAL A 156 10.89 1.35 6.11
C VAL A 156 12.17 1.47 6.94
N ASN A 157 12.03 1.51 8.27
CA ASN A 157 13.15 1.66 9.20
C ASN A 157 13.98 2.93 8.99
N ASP A 158 13.35 3.99 8.48
CA ASP A 158 13.96 5.30 8.25
C ASP A 158 15.22 5.25 7.35
N ASN A 159 15.24 4.33 6.36
CA ASN A 159 16.38 4.25 5.46
C ASN A 159 16.60 5.54 4.67
N TYR A 160 15.51 6.27 4.34
CA TYR A 160 15.57 7.57 3.68
C TYR A 160 16.33 8.66 4.47
N LYS A 161 16.49 8.47 5.78
CA LYS A 161 17.31 9.34 6.63
C LYS A 161 18.78 8.94 6.65
N LYS A 162 19.09 7.72 6.19
CA LYS A 162 20.46 7.13 6.28
C LYS A 162 21.18 7.17 4.95
N TYR A 163 20.45 7.09 3.85
CA TYR A 163 21.01 6.96 2.50
C TYR A 163 20.34 7.94 1.55
N PRO A 164 21.09 8.67 0.71
CA PRO A 164 20.55 9.29 -0.50
C PRO A 164 19.87 8.24 -1.38
N PHE A 165 18.82 8.60 -2.11
CA PHE A 165 18.07 7.60 -2.91
C PHE A 165 18.92 6.96 -4.01
N GLU A 166 19.85 7.73 -4.58
CA GLU A 166 20.78 7.27 -5.63
C GLU A 166 21.66 6.12 -5.13
N ASP A 167 22.13 6.20 -3.88
CA ASP A 167 23.00 5.20 -3.26
C ASP A 167 22.19 4.02 -2.68
N PHE A 168 20.91 4.25 -2.41
CA PHE A 168 20.07 3.25 -1.74
C PHE A 168 19.86 2.00 -2.58
N ARG A 169 19.87 2.10 -3.90
CA ARG A 169 19.67 0.94 -4.80
C ARG A 169 20.70 -0.15 -4.54
N ASP A 170 21.97 0.18 -4.49
CA ASP A 170 23.06 -0.78 -4.30
C ASP A 170 23.03 -1.39 -2.90
N VAL A 171 22.76 -0.56 -1.88
CA VAL A 171 22.57 -1.00 -0.51
C VAL A 171 21.34 -1.92 -0.41
N PHE A 172 20.25 -1.58 -1.08
CA PHE A 172 19.05 -2.39 -1.07
C PHE A 172 19.27 -3.77 -1.70
N GLU A 173 19.85 -3.84 -2.89
CA GLU A 173 20.05 -5.12 -3.58
C GLU A 173 21.06 -6.01 -2.86
N SER A 174 22.18 -5.45 -2.39
CA SER A 174 23.25 -6.25 -1.79
C SER A 174 23.01 -6.64 -0.33
N GLN A 175 22.35 -5.80 0.46
CA GLN A 175 22.28 -5.97 1.92
C GLN A 175 20.84 -6.07 2.46
N LEU A 176 19.91 -5.29 1.92
CA LEU A 176 18.58 -5.16 2.52
C LEU A 176 17.54 -6.10 1.91
N ARG A 177 17.61 -6.41 0.61
CA ARG A 177 16.68 -7.32 -0.06
C ARG A 177 16.65 -8.74 0.59
N PRO A 178 17.79 -9.38 0.91
CA PRO A 178 17.76 -10.67 1.60
C PRO A 178 17.11 -10.60 2.99
N LYS A 179 17.38 -9.51 3.73
CA LYS A 179 16.77 -9.28 5.04
C LYS A 179 15.26 -9.05 4.92
N MET A 180 14.84 -8.25 3.94
CA MET A 180 13.43 -8.00 3.62
C MET A 180 12.70 -9.30 3.29
N ASN A 181 13.26 -10.13 2.40
CA ASN A 181 12.68 -11.40 2.01
C ASN A 181 12.44 -12.30 3.22
N LYS A 182 13.43 -12.43 4.10
CA LYS A 182 13.30 -13.18 5.35
C LYS A 182 12.18 -12.62 6.25
N LEU A 183 12.09 -11.30 6.39
CA LEU A 183 11.06 -10.64 7.21
C LEU A 183 9.64 -10.79 6.63
N LEU A 184 9.51 -10.95 5.31
CA LEU A 184 8.25 -11.18 4.61
C LEU A 184 7.88 -12.66 4.49
N GLY A 185 8.75 -13.59 4.95
CA GLY A 185 8.52 -15.03 4.94
C GLY A 185 8.85 -15.70 3.60
N TYR A 186 9.67 -15.08 2.75
CA TYR A 186 10.25 -15.75 1.59
C TYR A 186 11.46 -16.58 1.99
N LYS A 187 11.55 -17.80 1.42
CA LYS A 187 12.68 -18.71 1.60
C LYS A 187 13.81 -18.39 0.63
#